data_d25213f9d1fd25e3b9bc32a13bc403d1
#
_entry.id   d25213f9d1fd25e3b9bc32a13bc403d1
#
_cell.length_a   1.000
_cell.length_b   1.000
_cell.length_c   1.000
_cell.angle_alpha   90.00
_cell.angle_beta   90.00
_cell.angle_gamma   90.00
#
_symmetry.space_group_name_H-M   'P 1'
#
loop_
_entity.id
_entity.type
_entity.pdbx_description
1 polymer ?
#
loop_
_entity_poly.entity_id
_entity_poly.type
_entity_poly.pdbx_seq_one_letter_code
_entity_poly.pdbx_strand_id
1 'polypeptide(L)'
;MYTPRGHGLSEVGDIEVFPHGDELHLFHLTLPNHDVVQHVVSADGLAWRTLPHAIRTGEPGECDDDQIWTMSVSEHDGTFRMLYTALARAEDGMVQRTALATSDDLIHWRKHDRNPVAQADPRWYETEPGPLSMTSWRDPKPIRVGDTWYAVVNARTAAGPLMRRGCVGLITSTDFETWEVQPPLFAPGRFWDLECPQVFTIDGTFYLTASVMEDRTQRYWMAPTIDGPYTVPPDGGILAPRGHYAGRVCDWRGQHLYMGWHLPYKSLADWATARNPHGKYIVAPLVLTRRPDGSLAPGTFPGWRAYEKDAPAPVAPMPRTLFRNAAPGDDPSGWSLQTKPAEMDLLATPNSIADLSLRATLTLDAPVGGIAFRLDGESGGGYVIELRAGSDEVILQRWLLTTEARSGRYWFAYDELQRGRLCAPFRPGVPLELHLLLNGPYIECAIDGEVVIATLSAARTEGRVGVWADAGAARLTDLTIAPLRRPEHR
;
A
#
# COMPACT_ATOMS: atom_id res chain seq x y z
N MET A 1 -7.23 8.39 5.66
CA MET A 1 -6.01 7.69 6.14
C MET A 1 -6.11 7.56 7.64
N TYR A 2 -5.85 6.38 8.13
CA TYR A 2 -5.92 6.09 9.56
C TYR A 2 -4.52 6.04 10.18
N THR A 3 -4.39 6.59 11.36
CA THR A 3 -3.26 6.44 12.28
C THR A 3 -3.81 6.41 13.71
N PRO A 4 -3.25 5.61 14.61
CA PRO A 4 -3.71 5.55 16.00
C PRO A 4 -3.62 6.93 16.68
N ARG A 5 -4.67 7.30 17.41
CA ARG A 5 -4.67 8.53 18.22
C ARG A 5 -4.12 8.25 19.63
N GLY A 6 -3.36 9.16 20.16
CA GLY A 6 -3.10 9.24 21.60
C GLY A 6 -1.79 8.66 22.13
N HIS A 7 -0.96 8.10 21.29
CA HIS A 7 0.37 7.62 21.71
C HIS A 7 1.45 8.36 20.93
N GLY A 8 1.92 9.46 21.41
CA GLY A 8 2.78 10.45 20.73
C GLY A 8 4.07 9.96 20.06
N LEU A 9 4.37 8.64 20.11
CA LEU A 9 5.48 8.00 19.43
C LEU A 9 5.08 6.65 18.81
N SER A 10 3.80 6.27 18.85
CA SER A 10 3.33 4.99 18.32
C SER A 10 3.05 5.08 16.83
N GLU A 11 3.54 4.10 16.08
CA GLU A 11 3.25 3.92 14.66
C GLU A 11 2.35 2.71 14.45
N VAL A 12 1.61 2.70 13.36
CA VAL A 12 0.90 1.50 12.88
C VAL A 12 1.94 0.46 12.47
N GLY A 13 1.79 -0.76 12.94
CA GLY A 13 2.49 -1.93 12.44
C GLY A 13 1.66 -2.70 11.42
N ASP A 14 1.98 -3.98 11.28
CA ASP A 14 1.30 -4.87 10.34
C ASP A 14 -0.18 -4.99 10.63
N ILE A 15 -0.94 -5.26 9.58
CA ILE A 15 -2.39 -5.26 9.62
C ILE A 15 -2.98 -6.61 9.23
N GLU A 16 -4.17 -6.85 9.73
CA GLU A 16 -5.13 -7.80 9.20
C GLU A 16 -6.43 -7.09 8.88
N VAL A 17 -7.03 -7.42 7.73
CA VAL A 17 -8.33 -6.90 7.30
C VAL A 17 -9.30 -8.06 7.19
N PHE A 18 -10.36 -8.01 7.97
CA PHE A 18 -11.38 -9.06 8.04
C PHE A 18 -12.77 -8.49 7.80
N PRO A 19 -13.40 -8.78 6.65
CA PRO A 19 -14.78 -8.43 6.38
C PRO A 19 -15.74 -9.26 7.25
N HIS A 20 -16.68 -8.59 7.93
CA HIS A 20 -17.76 -9.28 8.62
C HIS A 20 -19.06 -8.48 8.48
N GLY A 21 -20.09 -9.11 7.89
CA GLY A 21 -21.30 -8.41 7.50
C GLY A 21 -21.01 -7.24 6.55
N ASP A 22 -21.54 -6.07 6.87
CA ASP A 22 -21.32 -4.85 6.09
C ASP A 22 -20.09 -4.04 6.54
N GLU A 23 -19.35 -4.51 7.52
CA GLU A 23 -18.22 -3.80 8.10
C GLU A 23 -16.87 -4.45 7.74
N LEU A 24 -15.85 -3.62 7.61
CA LEU A 24 -14.45 -4.03 7.57
C LEU A 24 -13.85 -3.90 8.95
N HIS A 25 -13.45 -4.99 9.56
CA HIS A 25 -12.64 -5.02 10.77
C HIS A 25 -11.17 -4.98 10.39
N LEU A 26 -10.42 -4.10 11.04
CA LEU A 26 -8.99 -3.98 10.83
C LEU A 26 -8.30 -4.12 12.17
N PHE A 27 -7.43 -5.12 12.24
CA PHE A 27 -6.55 -5.37 13.38
C PHE A 27 -5.15 -4.90 13.00
N HIS A 28 -4.45 -4.23 13.93
CA HIS A 28 -3.10 -3.76 13.63
C HIS A 28 -2.21 -3.75 14.87
N LEU A 29 -0.92 -3.91 14.62
CA LEU A 29 0.09 -3.76 15.64
C LEU A 29 0.33 -2.28 15.97
N THR A 30 0.91 -2.02 17.13
CA THR A 30 1.40 -0.71 17.55
C THR A 30 2.90 -0.78 17.77
N LEU A 31 3.65 -0.01 17.00
CA LEU A 31 5.11 0.06 17.10
C LEU A 31 5.52 1.20 18.04
N PRO A 32 6.64 1.08 18.76
CA PRO A 32 7.61 -0.02 18.75
C PRO A 32 7.31 -1.17 19.72
N ASN A 33 6.29 -1.05 20.59
CA ASN A 33 6.14 -1.94 21.74
C ASN A 33 5.68 -3.35 21.39
N HIS A 34 4.82 -3.51 20.36
CA HIS A 34 4.21 -4.80 20.01
C HIS A 34 3.50 -5.50 21.18
N ASP A 35 2.88 -4.72 22.07
CA ASP A 35 2.26 -5.20 23.30
C ASP A 35 0.76 -5.46 23.18
N VAL A 36 0.12 -4.91 22.13
CA VAL A 36 -1.31 -5.05 21.88
C VAL A 36 -1.62 -5.17 20.39
N VAL A 37 -2.68 -5.88 20.08
CA VAL A 37 -3.36 -5.84 18.77
C VAL A 37 -4.53 -4.88 18.88
N GLN A 38 -4.43 -3.76 18.20
CA GLN A 38 -5.49 -2.76 18.10
C GLN A 38 -6.60 -3.26 17.17
N HIS A 39 -7.82 -2.76 17.41
CA HIS A 39 -8.97 -3.11 16.60
C HIS A 39 -9.74 -1.85 16.22
N VAL A 40 -9.99 -1.67 14.93
CA VAL A 40 -10.84 -0.61 14.39
C VAL A 40 -11.79 -1.19 13.36
N VAL A 41 -12.91 -0.50 13.14
CA VAL A 41 -13.95 -0.96 12.21
C VAL A 41 -14.40 0.18 11.31
N SER A 42 -14.75 -0.16 10.08
CA SER A 42 -15.22 0.79 9.07
C SER A 42 -16.43 0.24 8.30
N ALA A 43 -17.44 1.07 8.12
CA ALA A 43 -18.58 0.76 7.26
C ALA A 43 -18.38 1.18 5.79
N ASP A 44 -17.31 1.89 5.46
CA ASP A 44 -17.07 2.44 4.12
C ASP A 44 -15.63 2.25 3.61
N GLY A 45 -14.75 1.62 4.42
CA GLY A 45 -13.35 1.38 4.09
C GLY A 45 -12.43 2.60 4.23
N LEU A 46 -12.95 3.78 4.57
CA LEU A 46 -12.21 5.04 4.63
C LEU A 46 -12.26 5.70 6.01
N ALA A 47 -13.43 5.74 6.66
CA ALA A 47 -13.60 6.26 8.00
C ALA A 47 -13.57 5.13 9.03
N TRP A 48 -12.75 5.24 10.05
CA TRP A 48 -12.50 4.18 11.03
C TRP A 48 -12.96 4.59 12.42
N ARG A 49 -13.61 3.66 13.14
CA ARG A 49 -14.02 3.79 14.52
C ARG A 49 -13.21 2.81 15.38
N THR A 50 -12.62 3.31 16.45
CA THR A 50 -11.83 2.49 17.38
C THR A 50 -12.74 1.59 18.22
N LEU A 51 -12.32 0.35 18.38
CA LEU A 51 -12.90 -0.67 19.26
C LEU A 51 -11.92 -1.01 20.39
N PRO A 52 -12.34 -1.76 21.42
CA PRO A 52 -11.38 -2.33 22.37
C PRO A 52 -10.31 -3.12 21.64
N HIS A 53 -9.07 -3.07 22.12
CA HIS A 53 -8.01 -3.90 21.55
C HIS A 53 -8.35 -5.39 21.69
N ALA A 54 -7.94 -6.18 20.69
CA ALA A 54 -8.30 -7.59 20.61
C ALA A 54 -7.55 -8.45 21.64
N ILE A 55 -6.24 -8.46 21.57
CA ILE A 55 -5.37 -9.19 22.49
C ILE A 55 -4.18 -8.33 22.91
N ARG A 56 -3.55 -8.73 24.02
CA ARG A 56 -2.29 -8.16 24.52
C ARG A 56 -1.32 -9.26 24.89
N THR A 57 -0.07 -8.88 25.13
CA THR A 57 0.99 -9.77 25.65
C THR A 57 0.49 -10.56 26.87
N GLY A 58 1.01 -11.77 27.02
CA GLY A 58 0.65 -12.71 28.06
C GLY A 58 1.24 -12.40 29.41
N GLU A 59 0.83 -13.22 30.39
CA GLU A 59 1.42 -13.20 31.72
C GLU A 59 2.84 -13.78 31.70
N PRO A 60 3.70 -13.41 32.65
CA PRO A 60 5.06 -13.92 32.70
C PRO A 60 5.14 -15.45 32.65
N GLY A 61 5.86 -15.99 31.67
CA GLY A 61 6.03 -17.43 31.41
C GLY A 61 5.12 -17.95 30.30
N GLU A 62 4.21 -17.16 29.75
CA GLU A 62 3.47 -17.52 28.55
C GLU A 62 4.33 -17.34 27.29
N CYS A 63 3.97 -17.99 26.19
CA CYS A 63 4.77 -17.98 24.96
C CYS A 63 4.80 -16.61 24.25
N ASP A 64 3.98 -15.67 24.66
CA ASP A 64 3.84 -14.32 24.13
C ASP A 64 3.97 -13.24 25.23
N ASP A 65 4.69 -13.52 26.30
CA ASP A 65 4.86 -12.60 27.42
C ASP A 65 5.83 -11.45 27.14
N ASP A 66 6.51 -11.47 25.97
CA ASP A 66 7.38 -10.37 25.52
C ASP A 66 6.66 -9.52 24.45
N GLN A 67 6.30 -10.12 23.32
CA GLN A 67 5.71 -9.41 22.19
C GLN A 67 4.66 -10.26 21.45
N ILE A 68 3.71 -9.55 20.84
CA ILE A 68 2.76 -10.08 19.87
C ILE A 68 3.04 -9.41 18.53
N TRP A 69 3.26 -10.22 17.48
CA TRP A 69 3.45 -9.71 16.14
C TRP A 69 2.30 -10.11 15.22
N THR A 70 2.43 -9.84 13.96
CA THR A 70 1.41 -9.94 12.92
C THR A 70 0.43 -11.09 13.10
N MET A 71 -0.82 -10.75 12.98
CA MET A 71 -1.96 -11.63 13.17
C MET A 71 -2.77 -11.81 11.89
N SER A 72 -3.67 -12.79 11.93
CA SER A 72 -4.72 -12.98 10.91
C SER A 72 -5.99 -13.53 11.55
N VAL A 73 -7.15 -13.13 11.03
CA VAL A 73 -8.46 -13.57 11.52
C VAL A 73 -9.14 -14.43 10.45
N SER A 74 -9.80 -15.49 10.90
CA SER A 74 -10.67 -16.36 10.09
C SER A 74 -11.88 -16.78 10.90
N GLU A 75 -12.94 -17.15 10.22
CA GLU A 75 -14.12 -17.76 10.83
C GLU A 75 -14.14 -19.26 10.52
N HIS A 76 -14.38 -20.07 11.52
CA HIS A 76 -14.55 -21.51 11.40
C HIS A 76 -15.62 -22.00 12.39
N ASP A 77 -16.65 -22.63 11.86
CA ASP A 77 -17.79 -23.17 12.62
C ASP A 77 -18.44 -22.15 13.58
N GLY A 78 -18.63 -20.89 13.07
CA GLY A 78 -19.26 -19.80 13.81
C GLY A 78 -18.41 -19.18 14.92
N THR A 79 -17.12 -19.56 15.01
CA THR A 79 -16.14 -18.99 15.95
C THR A 79 -15.06 -18.26 15.17
N PHE A 80 -14.72 -17.04 15.58
CA PHE A 80 -13.59 -16.31 15.02
C PHE A 80 -12.29 -16.81 15.64
N ARG A 81 -11.27 -16.98 14.82
CA ARG A 81 -9.97 -17.52 15.18
C ARG A 81 -8.87 -16.60 14.69
N MET A 82 -8.00 -16.21 15.60
CA MET A 82 -6.85 -15.36 15.31
C MET A 82 -5.58 -16.19 15.48
N LEU A 83 -4.87 -16.45 14.35
CA LEU A 83 -3.48 -16.86 14.43
C LEU A 83 -2.61 -15.62 14.55
N TYR A 84 -1.61 -15.64 15.43
CA TYR A 84 -0.68 -14.54 15.62
C TYR A 84 0.72 -15.03 15.94
N THR A 85 1.71 -14.16 15.78
CA THR A 85 3.09 -14.47 16.12
C THR A 85 3.35 -14.11 17.57
N ALA A 86 3.90 -15.07 18.33
CA ALA A 86 4.22 -14.97 19.75
C ALA A 86 5.73 -15.00 19.98
N LEU A 87 6.22 -14.17 20.89
CA LEU A 87 7.61 -14.10 21.33
C LEU A 87 7.69 -14.05 22.84
N ALA A 88 8.60 -14.86 23.43
CA ALA A 88 8.75 -14.99 24.88
C ALA A 88 10.02 -14.31 25.41
N ARG A 89 9.92 -13.73 26.60
CA ARG A 89 11.06 -13.11 27.32
C ARG A 89 12.16 -14.11 27.67
N ALA A 90 11.79 -15.35 27.92
CA ALA A 90 12.75 -16.41 28.23
C ALA A 90 13.81 -16.61 27.13
N GLU A 91 13.54 -16.14 25.91
CA GLU A 91 14.41 -16.20 24.73
C GLU A 91 14.77 -14.82 24.19
N ASP A 92 14.67 -13.79 25.05
CA ASP A 92 14.95 -12.40 24.70
C ASP A 92 14.16 -11.91 23.46
N GLY A 93 12.95 -12.46 23.21
CA GLY A 93 12.15 -12.16 22.03
C GLY A 93 12.78 -12.63 20.70
N MET A 94 13.68 -13.59 20.72
CA MET A 94 14.44 -13.98 19.53
C MET A 94 13.87 -15.20 18.80
N VAL A 95 12.90 -15.92 19.40
CA VAL A 95 12.28 -17.10 18.80
C VAL A 95 10.80 -16.85 18.54
N GLN A 96 10.42 -16.96 17.29
CA GLN A 96 9.04 -16.72 16.83
C GLN A 96 8.23 -18.01 16.78
N ARG A 97 6.95 -17.94 17.19
CA ARG A 97 6.01 -19.07 17.21
C ARG A 97 4.64 -18.62 16.75
N THR A 98 3.83 -19.57 16.29
CA THR A 98 2.42 -19.32 15.96
C THR A 98 1.55 -19.66 17.17
N ALA A 99 0.73 -18.70 17.58
CA ALA A 99 -0.24 -18.85 18.64
C ALA A 99 -1.67 -18.61 18.13
N LEU A 100 -2.66 -19.02 18.89
CA LEU A 100 -4.09 -18.97 18.57
C LEU A 100 -4.86 -18.23 19.66
N ALA A 101 -5.82 -17.41 19.26
CA ALA A 101 -6.87 -16.89 20.11
C ALA A 101 -8.24 -17.07 19.43
N THR A 102 -9.32 -17.13 20.22
CA THR A 102 -10.69 -17.33 19.73
C THR A 102 -11.61 -16.23 20.24
N SER A 103 -12.68 -15.95 19.48
CA SER A 103 -13.73 -15.00 19.86
C SER A 103 -15.06 -15.42 19.23
N ASP A 104 -16.16 -15.13 19.92
CA ASP A 104 -17.51 -15.32 19.41
C ASP A 104 -18.12 -14.04 18.80
N ASP A 105 -17.46 -12.88 19.00
CA ASP A 105 -18.00 -11.57 18.64
C ASP A 105 -16.98 -10.59 18.02
N LEU A 106 -15.75 -11.02 17.72
CA LEU A 106 -14.62 -10.20 17.26
C LEU A 106 -14.08 -9.18 18.28
N ILE A 107 -14.74 -9.02 19.43
CA ILE A 107 -14.40 -8.04 20.46
C ILE A 107 -13.68 -8.68 21.65
N HIS A 108 -14.25 -9.79 22.15
CA HIS A 108 -13.74 -10.48 23.34
C HIS A 108 -12.96 -11.71 22.91
N TRP A 109 -11.65 -11.62 23.01
CA TRP A 109 -10.73 -12.67 22.58
C TRP A 109 -10.17 -13.44 23.77
N ARG A 110 -10.03 -14.74 23.59
CA ARG A 110 -9.44 -15.64 24.59
C ARG A 110 -8.29 -16.42 23.92
N LYS A 111 -7.10 -16.31 24.49
CA LYS A 111 -5.94 -17.11 24.04
C LYS A 111 -6.18 -18.58 24.29
N HIS A 112 -5.65 -19.39 23.41
CA HIS A 112 -5.77 -20.84 23.49
C HIS A 112 -4.83 -21.43 24.55
N ASP A 113 -5.33 -22.35 25.38
CA ASP A 113 -4.59 -22.88 26.53
C ASP A 113 -3.33 -23.68 26.15
N ARG A 114 -3.28 -24.20 24.92
CA ARG A 114 -2.15 -24.99 24.39
C ARG A 114 -1.20 -24.18 23.52
N ASN A 115 -1.20 -22.86 23.62
CA ASN A 115 -0.24 -22.05 22.88
C ASN A 115 1.22 -22.35 23.27
N PRO A 116 2.18 -22.34 22.33
CA PRO A 116 2.01 -22.10 20.90
C PRO A 116 1.43 -23.31 20.17
N VAL A 117 0.61 -23.07 19.11
CA VAL A 117 -0.01 -24.15 18.30
C VAL A 117 0.89 -24.67 17.18
N ALA A 118 1.90 -23.89 16.77
CA ALA A 118 2.93 -24.33 15.81
C ALA A 118 4.25 -23.57 16.01
N GLN A 119 5.35 -24.21 15.63
CA GLN A 119 6.69 -23.64 15.59
C GLN A 119 7.51 -24.27 14.46
N ALA A 120 8.58 -23.59 14.04
CA ALA A 120 9.46 -24.06 12.97
C ALA A 120 9.98 -25.47 13.23
N ASP A 121 10.00 -26.30 12.17
CA ASP A 121 10.57 -27.65 12.21
C ASP A 121 11.99 -27.63 11.61
N PRO A 122 13.03 -28.08 12.35
CA PRO A 122 14.41 -28.02 11.89
C PRO A 122 14.71 -28.87 10.65
N ARG A 123 13.81 -29.77 10.27
CA ARG A 123 13.94 -30.51 9.02
C ARG A 123 13.91 -29.59 7.79
N TRP A 124 13.20 -28.48 7.89
CA TRP A 124 12.96 -27.56 6.77
C TRP A 124 13.30 -26.12 7.04
N TYR A 125 13.20 -25.65 8.28
CA TYR A 125 13.27 -24.24 8.66
C TYR A 125 14.34 -23.97 9.70
N GLU A 126 14.76 -22.72 9.74
CA GLU A 126 15.61 -22.15 10.79
C GLU A 126 14.85 -22.17 12.13
N THR A 127 15.45 -22.75 13.17
CA THR A 127 14.86 -22.84 14.51
C THR A 127 15.63 -22.10 15.57
N GLU A 128 16.90 -21.76 15.28
CA GLU A 128 17.79 -21.08 16.22
C GLU A 128 18.10 -19.67 15.74
N PRO A 129 18.09 -18.67 16.65
CA PRO A 129 18.51 -17.32 16.29
C PRO A 129 19.94 -17.31 15.78
N GLY A 130 20.16 -16.61 14.67
CA GLY A 130 21.49 -16.38 14.15
C GLY A 130 22.19 -15.22 14.89
N PRO A 131 23.51 -15.03 14.67
CA PRO A 131 24.26 -13.96 15.34
C PRO A 131 23.81 -12.55 14.98
N LEU A 132 23.00 -12.41 13.94
CA LEU A 132 22.54 -11.11 13.40
C LEU A 132 21.03 -10.95 13.39
N SER A 133 20.25 -11.98 13.73
CA SER A 133 18.80 -11.94 13.60
C SER A 133 18.09 -12.97 14.46
N MET A 134 16.86 -12.65 14.85
CA MET A 134 15.88 -13.61 15.37
C MET A 134 15.54 -14.68 14.35
N THR A 135 14.92 -15.78 14.78
CA THR A 135 14.32 -16.75 13.85
C THR A 135 13.24 -16.08 12.99
N SER A 136 12.95 -16.67 11.83
CA SER A 136 11.85 -16.23 10.99
C SER A 136 10.78 -17.32 10.97
N TRP A 137 9.72 -17.11 11.75
CA TRP A 137 8.52 -17.95 11.79
C TRP A 137 7.34 -17.12 12.25
N ARG A 138 6.81 -16.25 11.37
CA ARG A 138 5.83 -15.22 11.71
C ARG A 138 4.80 -14.97 10.62
N ASP A 139 3.86 -14.07 10.90
CA ASP A 139 2.85 -13.53 9.99
C ASP A 139 1.89 -14.62 9.46
N PRO A 140 1.36 -15.52 10.32
CA PRO A 140 0.53 -16.62 9.86
C PRO A 140 -0.73 -16.10 9.15
N LYS A 141 -1.05 -16.66 7.96
CA LYS A 141 -2.29 -16.33 7.23
C LYS A 141 -2.95 -17.61 6.68
N PRO A 142 -4.10 -18.02 7.23
CA PRO A 142 -4.80 -19.22 6.78
C PRO A 142 -5.69 -18.95 5.55
N ILE A 143 -5.86 -20.01 4.76
CA ILE A 143 -6.86 -20.16 3.70
C ILE A 143 -7.45 -21.57 3.79
N ARG A 144 -8.74 -21.74 3.57
CA ARG A 144 -9.38 -23.05 3.51
C ARG A 144 -9.49 -23.52 2.06
N VAL A 145 -9.03 -24.73 1.78
CA VAL A 145 -9.20 -25.39 0.48
C VAL A 145 -9.74 -26.80 0.73
N GLY A 146 -10.97 -27.03 0.30
CA GLY A 146 -11.70 -28.25 0.68
C GLY A 146 -11.92 -28.32 2.19
N ASP A 147 -11.53 -29.42 2.81
CA ASP A 147 -11.65 -29.64 4.25
C ASP A 147 -10.36 -29.32 5.01
N THR A 148 -9.33 -28.80 4.32
CA THR A 148 -8.03 -28.52 4.92
C THR A 148 -7.80 -27.01 5.01
N TRP A 149 -7.32 -26.58 6.16
CA TRP A 149 -6.75 -25.27 6.38
C TRP A 149 -5.26 -25.30 6.05
N TYR A 150 -4.85 -24.39 5.21
CA TYR A 150 -3.44 -24.09 4.88
C TYR A 150 -3.11 -22.74 5.47
N ALA A 151 -2.12 -22.63 6.36
CA ALA A 151 -1.66 -21.33 6.80
C ALA A 151 -0.21 -21.12 6.35
N VAL A 152 -0.02 -20.05 5.59
CA VAL A 152 1.31 -19.63 5.16
C VAL A 152 1.94 -18.76 6.24
N VAL A 153 3.27 -18.90 6.41
CA VAL A 153 4.07 -18.12 7.36
C VAL A 153 5.31 -17.59 6.67
N ASN A 154 5.78 -16.42 7.08
CA ASN A 154 7.13 -15.98 6.72
C ASN A 154 8.14 -16.85 7.47
N ALA A 155 9.04 -17.49 6.75
CA ALA A 155 10.04 -18.38 7.30
C ALA A 155 11.38 -18.27 6.55
N ARG A 156 12.42 -18.90 7.11
CA ARG A 156 13.69 -19.11 6.43
C ARG A 156 14.04 -20.60 6.41
N THR A 157 14.56 -21.06 5.26
CA THR A 157 14.99 -22.46 5.11
C THR A 157 16.17 -22.76 6.04
N ALA A 158 16.26 -24.01 6.54
CA ALA A 158 17.32 -24.45 7.44
C ALA A 158 18.74 -24.31 6.85
N ALA A 159 18.87 -24.36 5.51
CA ALA A 159 20.14 -24.35 4.83
C ALA A 159 20.15 -23.35 3.66
N GLY A 160 21.35 -22.95 3.25
CA GLY A 160 21.57 -22.03 2.12
C GLY A 160 22.26 -20.73 2.55
N PRO A 161 22.60 -19.85 1.59
CA PRO A 161 23.19 -18.55 1.88
C PRO A 161 22.20 -17.68 2.69
N LEU A 162 22.66 -17.12 3.80
CA LEU A 162 21.83 -16.39 4.77
C LEU A 162 20.86 -15.38 4.13
N MET A 163 21.32 -14.56 3.19
CA MET A 163 20.55 -13.52 2.52
C MET A 163 19.54 -14.07 1.48
N ARG A 164 19.41 -15.40 1.34
CA ARG A 164 18.59 -16.03 0.29
C ARG A 164 17.72 -17.16 0.83
N ARG A 165 17.58 -17.27 2.14
CA ARG A 165 16.81 -18.33 2.80
C ARG A 165 15.34 -18.01 3.02
N GLY A 166 14.91 -16.77 2.73
CA GLY A 166 13.52 -16.36 2.85
C GLY A 166 12.61 -17.25 2.01
N CYS A 167 11.60 -17.81 2.66
CA CYS A 167 10.60 -18.68 2.05
C CYS A 167 9.22 -18.44 2.67
N VAL A 168 8.21 -18.89 1.98
CA VAL A 168 6.86 -19.02 2.53
C VAL A 168 6.75 -20.42 3.11
N GLY A 169 6.74 -20.50 4.44
CA GLY A 169 6.51 -21.73 5.19
C GLY A 169 5.02 -22.11 5.16
N LEU A 170 4.74 -23.35 5.52
CA LEU A 170 3.39 -23.91 5.48
C LEU A 170 3.08 -24.71 6.72
N ILE A 171 1.90 -24.50 7.28
CA ILE A 171 1.28 -25.38 8.27
C ILE A 171 -0.13 -25.75 7.80
N THR A 172 -0.58 -26.95 8.14
CA THR A 172 -1.92 -27.46 7.75
C THR A 172 -2.70 -27.93 8.96
N SER A 173 -4.03 -27.86 8.87
CA SER A 173 -4.95 -28.31 9.92
C SER A 173 -6.30 -28.72 9.32
N THR A 174 -7.00 -29.64 10.00
CA THR A 174 -8.39 -29.97 9.69
C THR A 174 -9.39 -29.44 10.71
N ASP A 175 -8.91 -29.01 11.90
CA ASP A 175 -9.73 -28.55 13.03
C ASP A 175 -9.46 -27.08 13.45
N PHE A 176 -8.47 -26.45 12.81
CA PHE A 176 -7.94 -25.12 13.17
C PHE A 176 -7.27 -25.03 14.56
N GLU A 177 -7.16 -26.10 15.28
CA GLU A 177 -6.56 -26.15 16.63
C GLU A 177 -5.23 -26.89 16.66
N THR A 178 -5.11 -27.94 15.86
CA THR A 178 -3.92 -28.77 15.72
C THR A 178 -3.30 -28.53 14.36
N TRP A 179 -2.06 -28.03 14.36
CA TRP A 179 -1.35 -27.66 13.15
C TRP A 179 -0.13 -28.53 12.91
N GLU A 180 0.00 -29.03 11.70
CA GLU A 180 1.15 -29.80 11.23
C GLU A 180 2.06 -28.93 10.38
N VAL A 181 3.36 -28.90 10.69
CA VAL A 181 4.36 -28.19 9.90
C VAL A 181 4.70 -29.00 8.65
N GLN A 182 4.64 -28.35 7.51
CA GLN A 182 4.90 -28.91 6.18
C GLN A 182 6.21 -28.33 5.60
N PRO A 183 6.79 -28.92 4.54
CA PRO A 183 7.85 -28.30 3.77
C PRO A 183 7.45 -26.91 3.26
N PRO A 184 8.42 -26.01 2.90
CA PRO A 184 8.10 -24.71 2.35
C PRO A 184 7.18 -24.78 1.12
N LEU A 185 6.11 -23.98 1.13
CA LEU A 185 5.23 -23.81 -0.02
C LEU A 185 5.94 -23.14 -1.19
N PHE A 186 6.80 -22.15 -0.88
CA PHE A 186 7.53 -21.38 -1.87
C PHE A 186 8.88 -20.94 -1.32
N ALA A 187 9.97 -21.35 -1.97
CA ALA A 187 11.34 -21.03 -1.59
C ALA A 187 12.14 -20.57 -2.81
N PRO A 188 12.03 -19.28 -3.20
CA PRO A 188 12.60 -18.78 -4.46
C PRO A 188 14.13 -18.65 -4.43
N GLY A 189 14.80 -18.78 -3.27
CA GLY A 189 16.24 -18.63 -3.13
C GLY A 189 16.77 -17.23 -3.46
N ARG A 190 15.96 -16.20 -3.25
CA ARG A 190 16.24 -14.83 -3.67
C ARG A 190 16.24 -13.79 -2.55
N PHE A 191 15.38 -13.95 -1.54
CA PHE A 191 15.08 -12.94 -0.55
C PHE A 191 15.57 -13.34 0.83
N TRP A 192 15.76 -12.34 1.69
CA TRP A 192 16.03 -12.53 3.13
C TRP A 192 14.78 -13.04 3.85
N ASP A 193 13.65 -12.37 3.64
CA ASP A 193 12.33 -12.69 4.17
C ASP A 193 11.25 -12.43 3.12
N LEU A 194 10.11 -13.11 3.26
CA LEU A 194 8.87 -12.88 2.52
C LEU A 194 7.79 -12.56 3.55
N GLU A 195 7.76 -11.30 4.00
CA GLU A 195 6.93 -10.87 5.13
C GLU A 195 5.45 -10.79 4.78
N CYS A 196 4.60 -11.02 5.79
CA CYS A 196 3.15 -10.99 5.66
C CYS A 196 2.61 -11.79 4.46
N PRO A 197 3.07 -13.04 4.26
CA PRO A 197 2.60 -13.83 3.12
C PRO A 197 1.10 -14.07 3.21
N GLN A 198 0.46 -14.17 2.05
CA GLN A 198 -0.94 -14.54 1.93
C GLN A 198 -1.17 -15.28 0.62
N VAL A 199 -1.94 -16.38 0.69
CA VAL A 199 -2.54 -17.00 -0.50
C VAL A 199 -4.02 -16.63 -0.56
N PHE A 200 -4.49 -16.27 -1.75
CA PHE A 200 -5.89 -15.97 -2.06
C PHE A 200 -6.22 -16.40 -3.47
N THR A 201 -7.50 -16.38 -3.85
CA THR A 201 -7.95 -16.76 -5.19
C THR A 201 -8.76 -15.66 -5.85
N ILE A 202 -8.56 -15.47 -7.14
CA ILE A 202 -9.43 -14.67 -8.01
C ILE A 202 -9.72 -15.52 -9.25
N ASP A 203 -10.99 -15.71 -9.57
CA ASP A 203 -11.44 -16.52 -10.73
C ASP A 203 -10.74 -17.87 -10.85
N GLY A 204 -10.56 -18.59 -9.74
CA GLY A 204 -9.98 -19.92 -9.69
C GLY A 204 -8.45 -19.97 -9.84
N THR A 205 -7.78 -18.85 -10.00
CA THR A 205 -6.31 -18.74 -9.97
C THR A 205 -5.85 -18.45 -8.55
N PHE A 206 -4.86 -19.19 -8.07
CA PHE A 206 -4.21 -18.92 -6.79
C PHE A 206 -3.13 -17.85 -6.94
N TYR A 207 -3.13 -16.90 -6.02
CA TYR A 207 -2.13 -15.86 -5.91
C TYR A 207 -1.46 -15.94 -4.55
N LEU A 208 -0.14 -15.91 -4.54
CA LEU A 208 0.67 -15.74 -3.35
C LEU A 208 1.21 -14.32 -3.34
N THR A 209 0.98 -13.57 -2.28
CA THR A 209 1.59 -12.24 -2.11
C THR A 209 2.47 -12.21 -0.88
N ALA A 210 3.52 -11.40 -0.91
CA ALA A 210 4.39 -11.11 0.23
C ALA A 210 5.08 -9.76 0.07
N SER A 211 5.43 -9.15 1.20
CA SER A 211 6.24 -7.94 1.26
C SER A 211 7.72 -8.29 1.23
N VAL A 212 8.48 -7.61 0.38
CA VAL A 212 9.92 -7.80 0.22
C VAL A 212 10.67 -6.62 0.81
N MET A 213 11.49 -6.89 1.82
CA MET A 213 12.20 -5.87 2.58
C MET A 213 13.29 -5.17 1.74
N GLU A 214 13.95 -5.88 0.83
CA GLU A 214 15.07 -5.40 0.06
C GLU A 214 14.76 -4.23 -0.86
N ASP A 215 13.54 -4.19 -1.40
CA ASP A 215 13.12 -3.11 -2.31
C ASP A 215 11.83 -2.40 -1.89
N ARG A 216 11.27 -2.78 -0.73
CA ARG A 216 10.04 -2.22 -0.16
C ARG A 216 8.85 -2.31 -1.11
N THR A 217 8.69 -3.47 -1.74
CA THR A 217 7.58 -3.78 -2.64
C THR A 217 6.68 -4.86 -2.08
N GLN A 218 5.40 -4.75 -2.38
CA GLN A 218 4.45 -5.85 -2.25
C GLN A 218 4.51 -6.65 -3.56
N ARG A 219 5.01 -7.88 -3.48
CA ARG A 219 5.12 -8.76 -4.65
C ARG A 219 4.03 -9.82 -4.66
N TYR A 220 3.78 -10.39 -5.84
CA TYR A 220 2.90 -11.53 -5.98
C TYR A 220 3.36 -12.53 -7.03
N TRP A 221 2.90 -13.74 -6.87
CA TRP A 221 3.10 -14.87 -7.77
C TRP A 221 1.78 -15.54 -8.02
N MET A 222 1.63 -16.28 -9.10
CA MET A 222 0.40 -16.97 -9.47
C MET A 222 0.63 -18.47 -9.69
N ALA A 223 -0.38 -19.26 -9.40
CA ALA A 223 -0.35 -20.72 -9.52
C ALA A 223 -1.72 -21.28 -9.89
N PRO A 224 -1.78 -22.48 -10.53
CA PRO A 224 -3.04 -23.15 -10.85
C PRO A 224 -3.69 -23.82 -9.63
N THR A 225 -2.91 -24.17 -8.61
CA THR A 225 -3.36 -24.86 -7.40
C THR A 225 -2.69 -24.26 -6.15
N ILE A 226 -3.22 -24.56 -4.96
CA ILE A 226 -2.64 -24.13 -3.68
C ILE A 226 -1.18 -24.59 -3.53
N ASP A 227 -0.83 -25.75 -4.02
CA ASP A 227 0.51 -26.32 -3.91
C ASP A 227 1.49 -25.79 -4.98
N GLY A 228 1.04 -24.90 -5.85
CA GLY A 228 1.87 -24.29 -6.88
C GLY A 228 1.85 -25.06 -8.22
N PRO A 229 2.91 -24.97 -9.02
CA PRO A 229 4.09 -24.09 -8.82
C PRO A 229 3.75 -22.60 -8.94
N TYR A 230 4.26 -21.80 -8.01
CA TYR A 230 4.10 -20.34 -8.05
C TYR A 230 5.10 -19.70 -9.01
N THR A 231 4.60 -18.93 -9.96
CA THR A 231 5.41 -18.27 -11.02
C THR A 231 5.22 -16.76 -10.98
N VAL A 232 6.23 -16.03 -11.44
CA VAL A 232 6.15 -14.59 -11.60
C VAL A 232 5.15 -14.27 -12.72
N PRO A 233 4.15 -13.40 -12.48
CA PRO A 233 3.19 -13.03 -13.51
C PRO A 233 3.82 -12.18 -14.63
N PRO A 234 3.14 -12.04 -15.80
CA PRO A 234 3.66 -11.31 -16.94
C PRO A 234 4.07 -9.86 -16.69
N ASP A 235 3.40 -9.18 -15.74
CA ASP A 235 3.68 -7.79 -15.35
C ASP A 235 4.90 -7.63 -14.42
N GLY A 236 5.57 -8.73 -14.06
CA GLY A 236 6.73 -8.74 -13.17
C GLY A 236 6.40 -8.86 -11.69
N GLY A 237 5.11 -8.95 -11.32
CA GLY A 237 4.65 -9.33 -9.99
C GLY A 237 4.80 -8.26 -8.91
N ILE A 238 4.61 -6.99 -9.24
CA ILE A 238 4.46 -5.90 -8.28
C ILE A 238 2.96 -5.63 -8.10
N LEU A 239 2.44 -5.85 -6.90
CA LEU A 239 1.00 -5.79 -6.62
C LEU A 239 0.47 -4.37 -6.40
N ALA A 240 1.28 -3.50 -5.81
CA ALA A 240 0.88 -2.15 -5.45
C ALA A 240 2.03 -1.16 -5.66
N PRO A 241 1.75 0.14 -5.78
CA PRO A 241 2.80 1.17 -5.87
C PRO A 241 3.79 1.08 -4.71
N ARG A 242 5.05 1.38 -5.00
CA ARG A 242 6.13 1.30 -4.02
C ARG A 242 5.85 2.11 -2.75
N GLY A 243 6.16 1.54 -1.58
CA GLY A 243 5.86 2.12 -0.28
C GLY A 243 4.64 1.48 0.39
N HIS A 244 3.78 0.77 -0.34
CA HIS A 244 2.77 -0.11 0.23
C HIS A 244 3.45 -1.38 0.74
N TYR A 245 3.14 -1.77 1.98
CA TYR A 245 3.83 -2.86 2.67
C TYR A 245 2.90 -3.59 3.65
N ALA A 246 3.25 -4.82 4.00
CA ALA A 246 2.49 -5.70 4.89
C ALA A 246 1.01 -5.80 4.52
N GLY A 247 0.75 -5.86 3.20
CA GLY A 247 -0.59 -5.78 2.66
C GLY A 247 -1.35 -7.09 2.76
N ARG A 248 -2.68 -6.94 2.92
CA ARG A 248 -3.66 -8.02 2.94
C ARG A 248 -4.68 -7.84 1.83
N VAL A 249 -5.15 -8.94 1.29
CA VAL A 249 -6.24 -8.98 0.31
C VAL A 249 -7.46 -9.60 0.98
N CYS A 250 -8.61 -8.99 0.80
CA CYS A 250 -9.89 -9.51 1.28
C CYS A 250 -11.02 -9.27 0.27
N ASP A 251 -12.06 -10.07 0.34
CA ASP A 251 -13.27 -9.90 -0.47
C ASP A 251 -14.31 -9.14 0.35
N TRP A 252 -14.70 -7.96 -0.13
CA TRP A 252 -15.69 -7.13 0.52
C TRP A 252 -16.63 -6.49 -0.49
N ARG A 253 -17.93 -6.67 -0.29
CA ARG A 253 -18.97 -6.12 -1.17
C ARG A 253 -18.76 -6.43 -2.67
N GLY A 254 -18.30 -7.65 -2.96
CA GLY A 254 -18.03 -8.10 -4.32
C GLY A 254 -16.78 -7.51 -4.97
N GLN A 255 -15.89 -6.93 -4.19
CA GLN A 255 -14.61 -6.39 -4.64
C GLN A 255 -13.46 -7.10 -3.93
N HIS A 256 -12.38 -7.35 -4.64
CA HIS A 256 -11.09 -7.78 -4.06
C HIS A 256 -10.34 -6.53 -3.62
N LEU A 257 -10.27 -6.30 -2.32
CA LEU A 257 -9.58 -5.14 -1.75
C LEU A 257 -8.17 -5.52 -1.32
N TYR A 258 -7.19 -4.70 -1.69
CA TYR A 258 -5.85 -4.72 -1.13
C TYR A 258 -5.70 -3.55 -0.15
N MET A 259 -5.23 -3.84 1.06
CA MET A 259 -4.90 -2.85 2.07
C MET A 259 -3.55 -3.17 2.70
N GLY A 260 -2.77 -2.14 2.98
CA GLY A 260 -1.50 -2.23 3.67
C GLY A 260 -1.21 -0.92 4.41
N TRP A 261 -0.12 -0.88 5.16
CA TRP A 261 0.39 0.38 5.62
C TRP A 261 1.34 0.99 4.57
N HIS A 262 1.44 2.29 4.58
CA HIS A 262 2.31 3.04 3.68
C HIS A 262 3.43 3.72 4.45
N LEU A 263 4.64 3.56 3.97
CA LEU A 263 5.81 4.30 4.40
C LEU A 263 6.33 5.12 3.22
N PRO A 264 6.37 6.45 3.32
CA PRO A 264 6.98 7.28 2.29
C PRO A 264 8.41 6.82 2.03
N TYR A 265 8.71 6.47 0.80
CA TYR A 265 10.05 5.99 0.44
C TYR A 265 11.06 7.12 0.61
N LYS A 266 12.04 6.85 1.45
CA LYS A 266 13.32 7.55 1.48
C LYS A 266 14.41 6.53 1.18
N SER A 267 15.60 6.97 0.89
CA SER A 267 16.72 6.05 0.61
C SER A 267 16.90 5.04 1.75
N LEU A 268 17.51 3.89 1.46
CA LEU A 268 17.85 2.88 2.48
C LEU A 268 18.70 3.47 3.62
N ALA A 269 19.52 4.48 3.34
CA ALA A 269 20.29 5.19 4.35
C ALA A 269 19.38 5.98 5.31
N ASP A 270 18.30 6.56 4.81
CA ASP A 270 17.30 7.26 5.63
C ASP A 270 16.52 6.30 6.53
N TRP A 271 16.36 5.04 6.10
CA TRP A 271 15.71 3.99 6.89
C TRP A 271 16.51 3.61 8.14
N ALA A 272 17.83 3.49 8.00
CA ALA A 272 18.71 3.10 9.09
C ALA A 272 18.92 4.22 10.13
N THR A 273 18.69 5.47 9.77
CA THR A 273 19.09 6.64 10.56
C THR A 273 17.97 7.60 10.91
N ALA A 274 16.83 7.56 10.18
CA ALA A 274 15.77 8.53 10.36
C ALA A 274 14.59 7.94 11.14
N ARG A 275 14.26 8.58 12.26
CA ARG A 275 12.89 8.57 12.76
C ARG A 275 12.01 9.13 11.64
N ASN A 276 11.10 8.33 11.12
CA ASN A 276 10.17 8.81 10.11
C ASN A 276 9.26 9.90 10.73
N PRO A 277 9.42 11.18 10.39
CA PRO A 277 8.66 12.25 11.05
C PRO A 277 7.16 12.19 10.72
N HIS A 278 6.76 11.35 9.77
CA HIS A 278 5.38 11.23 9.31
C HIS A 278 4.70 9.94 9.76
N GLY A 279 5.43 8.97 10.35
CA GLY A 279 4.89 7.69 10.76
C GLY A 279 4.46 6.79 9.58
N LYS A 280 3.93 5.63 9.92
CA LYS A 280 3.23 4.73 9.00
C LYS A 280 1.73 5.01 9.06
N TYR A 281 1.05 4.90 7.93
CA TYR A 281 -0.39 5.13 7.82
C TYR A 281 -1.05 3.96 7.12
N ILE A 282 -2.23 3.60 7.56
CA ILE A 282 -3.13 2.78 6.77
C ILE A 282 -3.77 3.68 5.73
N VAL A 283 -3.52 3.38 4.47
CA VAL A 283 -4.03 4.12 3.33
C VAL A 283 -5.39 3.59 2.89
N ALA A 284 -6.02 4.26 1.94
CA ALA A 284 -7.25 3.77 1.35
C ALA A 284 -7.05 2.40 0.69
N PRO A 285 -8.08 1.55 0.64
CA PRO A 285 -8.03 0.32 -0.13
C PRO A 285 -7.71 0.60 -1.60
N LEU A 286 -7.05 -0.36 -2.25
CA LEU A 286 -6.99 -0.46 -3.71
C LEU A 286 -7.89 -1.63 -4.13
N VAL A 287 -8.58 -1.51 -5.26
CA VAL A 287 -9.38 -2.62 -5.81
C VAL A 287 -8.52 -3.41 -6.78
N LEU A 288 -8.37 -4.70 -6.54
CA LEU A 288 -7.65 -5.57 -7.45
C LEU A 288 -8.59 -6.11 -8.54
N THR A 289 -8.17 -5.98 -9.78
CA THR A 289 -8.82 -6.60 -10.93
C THR A 289 -7.85 -7.55 -11.63
N ARG A 290 -8.39 -8.65 -12.15
CA ARG A 290 -7.61 -9.62 -12.91
C ARG A 290 -7.58 -9.25 -14.39
N ARG A 291 -6.40 -9.11 -14.98
CA ARG A 291 -6.22 -8.90 -16.43
C ARG A 291 -6.39 -10.23 -17.19
N PRO A 292 -6.60 -10.20 -18.51
CA PRO A 292 -6.77 -11.41 -19.33
C PRO A 292 -5.57 -12.39 -19.27
N ASP A 293 -4.36 -11.89 -19.03
CA ASP A 293 -3.14 -12.69 -18.89
C ASP A 293 -2.95 -13.29 -17.49
N GLY A 294 -3.90 -13.02 -16.57
CA GLY A 294 -3.88 -13.46 -15.18
C GLY A 294 -3.16 -12.52 -14.23
N SER A 295 -2.47 -11.50 -14.71
CA SER A 295 -1.85 -10.50 -13.82
C SER A 295 -2.90 -9.63 -13.13
N LEU A 296 -2.52 -8.97 -12.02
CA LEU A 296 -3.40 -8.15 -11.20
C LEU A 296 -3.14 -6.66 -11.43
N ALA A 297 -4.22 -5.89 -11.50
CA ALA A 297 -4.19 -4.44 -11.63
C ALA A 297 -4.79 -3.79 -10.37
N PRO A 298 -4.06 -2.93 -9.65
CA PRO A 298 -4.63 -2.12 -8.58
C PRO A 298 -5.39 -0.94 -9.16
N GLY A 299 -6.65 -0.76 -8.77
CA GLY A 299 -7.50 0.37 -9.15
C GLY A 299 -7.86 1.24 -7.96
N THR A 300 -8.29 2.48 -8.24
CA THR A 300 -8.80 3.41 -7.23
C THR A 300 -10.03 2.85 -6.53
N PHE A 301 -10.08 2.96 -5.20
CA PHE A 301 -11.23 2.52 -4.42
C PHE A 301 -12.48 3.38 -4.71
N PRO A 302 -13.59 2.77 -5.17
CA PRO A 302 -14.80 3.53 -5.55
C PRO A 302 -15.48 4.26 -4.39
N GLY A 303 -15.22 3.84 -3.13
CA GLY A 303 -15.76 4.47 -1.92
C GLY A 303 -15.45 5.96 -1.81
N TRP A 304 -14.41 6.45 -2.47
CA TRP A 304 -14.07 7.86 -2.53
C TRP A 304 -15.19 8.74 -3.14
N ARG A 305 -16.03 8.18 -3.99
CA ARG A 305 -17.17 8.93 -4.58
C ARG A 305 -18.14 9.44 -3.53
N ALA A 306 -18.34 8.71 -2.43
CA ALA A 306 -19.18 9.16 -1.32
C ALA A 306 -18.61 10.37 -0.57
N TYR A 307 -17.33 10.66 -0.76
CA TYR A 307 -16.64 11.80 -0.17
C TYR A 307 -16.54 13.00 -1.11
N GLU A 308 -16.92 12.87 -2.36
CA GLU A 308 -17.05 14.01 -3.27
C GLU A 308 -18.15 14.94 -2.72
N LYS A 309 -17.87 16.22 -2.60
CA LYS A 309 -18.87 17.22 -2.29
C LYS A 309 -19.75 17.37 -3.53
N ASP A 310 -21.04 17.60 -3.33
CA ASP A 310 -21.97 17.87 -4.41
C ASP A 310 -21.32 18.89 -5.33
N ALA A 311 -21.14 18.48 -6.57
CA ALA A 311 -20.30 19.18 -7.51
C ALA A 311 -20.74 20.64 -7.59
N PRO A 312 -19.87 21.60 -7.33
CA PRO A 312 -20.04 22.89 -7.93
C PRO A 312 -20.07 22.64 -9.45
N ALA A 313 -20.86 23.43 -10.13
CA ALA A 313 -20.96 23.49 -11.59
C ALA A 313 -19.59 23.25 -12.26
N PRO A 314 -19.58 22.71 -13.49
CA PRO A 314 -18.36 22.37 -14.19
C PRO A 314 -17.33 23.46 -13.99
N VAL A 315 -16.24 23.11 -13.33
CA VAL A 315 -15.14 24.04 -13.08
C VAL A 315 -14.47 24.24 -14.44
N ALA A 316 -14.91 25.25 -15.13
CA ALA A 316 -14.10 25.97 -16.06
C ALA A 316 -13.70 27.33 -15.43
N PRO A 317 -12.85 27.34 -14.38
CA PRO A 317 -12.09 28.54 -14.17
C PRO A 317 -11.17 28.63 -15.37
N MET A 318 -11.18 29.74 -16.07
CA MET A 318 -10.23 29.98 -17.15
C MET A 318 -8.83 29.71 -16.63
N PRO A 319 -8.14 28.67 -17.09
CA PRO A 319 -6.83 28.35 -16.60
C PRO A 319 -5.88 29.50 -16.92
N ARG A 320 -4.95 29.76 -16.04
CA ARG A 320 -3.93 30.81 -16.22
C ARG A 320 -2.59 30.14 -16.47
N THR A 321 -1.86 30.64 -17.43
CA THR A 321 -0.46 30.31 -17.64
C THR A 321 0.35 30.77 -16.45
N LEU A 322 1.18 29.91 -15.86
CA LEU A 322 2.02 30.26 -14.73
C LEU A 322 3.42 30.69 -15.14
N PHE A 323 3.92 30.25 -16.32
CA PHE A 323 5.31 30.49 -16.68
C PHE A 323 5.52 31.48 -17.83
N ARG A 324 4.80 31.43 -18.89
CA ARG A 324 4.90 32.37 -20.02
C ARG A 324 3.62 32.34 -20.86
N ASN A 325 3.55 33.18 -21.89
CA ASN A 325 2.42 33.51 -22.73
C ASN A 325 1.90 32.38 -23.65
N ALA A 326 1.78 31.14 -23.20
CA ALA A 326 0.99 30.16 -23.92
C ALA A 326 -0.47 30.59 -23.81
N ALA A 327 -1.13 30.81 -24.93
CA ALA A 327 -2.55 31.09 -24.94
C ALA A 327 -3.30 29.80 -24.53
N PRO A 328 -4.29 29.86 -23.62
CA PRO A 328 -5.22 28.77 -23.46
C PRO A 328 -5.87 28.52 -24.82
N GLY A 329 -5.95 27.25 -25.26
CA GLY A 329 -6.66 26.90 -26.47
C GLY A 329 -8.14 27.19 -26.34
N ASP A 330 -8.80 27.49 -27.45
CA ASP A 330 -10.20 27.90 -27.55
C ASP A 330 -11.21 26.75 -27.33
N ASP A 331 -10.79 25.63 -26.67
CA ASP A 331 -11.68 24.49 -26.41
C ASP A 331 -12.54 24.76 -25.15
N PRO A 332 -13.85 24.99 -25.28
CA PRO A 332 -14.73 25.26 -24.15
C PRO A 332 -14.98 24.01 -23.27
N SER A 333 -14.61 22.80 -23.73
CA SER A 333 -14.84 21.53 -23.04
C SER A 333 -13.64 21.07 -22.18
N GLY A 334 -12.50 21.78 -22.27
CA GLY A 334 -11.29 21.33 -21.58
C GLY A 334 -10.20 22.39 -21.48
N TRP A 335 -9.02 21.94 -21.10
CA TRP A 335 -7.81 22.78 -21.05
C TRP A 335 -6.85 22.37 -22.17
N SER A 336 -6.36 23.32 -22.90
CA SER A 336 -5.41 23.09 -24.00
C SER A 336 -4.23 24.03 -23.84
N LEU A 337 -3.03 23.49 -23.98
CA LEU A 337 -1.74 24.17 -23.86
C LEU A 337 -0.90 23.84 -25.08
N GLN A 338 -0.32 24.86 -25.72
CA GLN A 338 0.67 24.69 -26.78
C GLN A 338 1.93 25.48 -26.42
N THR A 339 3.06 24.78 -26.36
CA THR A 339 4.39 25.40 -26.13
C THR A 339 5.14 25.55 -27.43
N LYS A 340 6.14 26.41 -27.45
CA LYS A 340 7.12 26.47 -28.54
C LYS A 340 8.19 25.40 -28.39
N PRO A 341 8.92 25.06 -29.46
CA PRO A 341 10.08 24.18 -29.36
C PRO A 341 11.08 24.69 -28.31
N ALA A 342 11.58 23.80 -27.46
CA ALA A 342 12.49 24.09 -26.33
C ALA A 342 11.92 25.00 -25.24
N GLU A 343 10.59 25.19 -25.19
CA GLU A 343 9.92 25.89 -24.11
C GLU A 343 9.01 24.92 -23.37
N MET A 344 8.95 25.06 -22.05
CA MET A 344 7.98 24.42 -21.18
C MET A 344 6.97 25.44 -20.71
N ASP A 345 5.71 25.04 -20.63
CA ASP A 345 4.68 25.87 -20.01
C ASP A 345 3.68 25.04 -19.22
N LEU A 346 2.94 25.71 -18.35
CA LEU A 346 1.99 25.10 -17.43
C LEU A 346 0.73 25.97 -17.35
N LEU A 347 -0.39 25.32 -17.54
CA LEU A 347 -1.73 25.90 -17.46
C LEU A 347 -2.39 25.38 -16.18
N ALA A 348 -2.81 26.26 -15.25
CA ALA A 348 -3.33 25.84 -13.95
C ALA A 348 -4.58 26.61 -13.52
N THR A 349 -5.32 26.04 -12.55
CA THR A 349 -6.48 26.70 -11.93
C THR A 349 -6.09 28.06 -11.33
N PRO A 350 -7.00 29.06 -11.36
CA PRO A 350 -6.73 30.35 -10.74
C PRO A 350 -6.64 30.26 -9.20
N ASN A 351 -7.37 29.33 -8.60
CA ASN A 351 -7.48 29.15 -7.15
C ASN A 351 -6.82 27.88 -6.67
N SER A 352 -6.37 27.89 -5.41
CA SER A 352 -5.87 26.71 -4.72
C SER A 352 -7.01 25.77 -4.33
N ILE A 353 -6.76 24.46 -4.41
CA ILE A 353 -7.65 23.40 -3.98
C ILE A 353 -6.83 22.44 -3.10
N ALA A 354 -7.37 22.07 -1.95
CA ALA A 354 -6.65 21.18 -1.03
C ALA A 354 -6.90 19.70 -1.37
N ASP A 355 -8.14 19.25 -1.19
CA ASP A 355 -8.55 17.86 -1.34
C ASP A 355 -9.49 17.76 -2.55
N LEU A 356 -9.20 16.85 -3.48
CA LEU A 356 -9.95 16.75 -4.73
C LEU A 356 -9.88 15.34 -5.34
N SER A 357 -10.87 15.07 -6.18
CA SER A 357 -10.87 14.00 -7.18
C SER A 357 -10.96 14.67 -8.55
N LEU A 358 -9.91 14.55 -9.37
CA LEU A 358 -9.86 15.06 -10.74
C LEU A 358 -9.90 13.88 -11.70
N ARG A 359 -10.84 13.90 -12.62
CA ARG A 359 -10.92 12.95 -13.73
C ARG A 359 -10.89 13.70 -15.04
N ALA A 360 -10.13 13.21 -16.00
CA ALA A 360 -9.97 13.81 -17.32
C ALA A 360 -9.41 12.79 -18.31
N THR A 361 -9.58 13.06 -19.59
CA THR A 361 -8.80 12.45 -20.66
C THR A 361 -7.58 13.35 -20.93
N LEU A 362 -6.37 12.83 -20.68
CA LEU A 362 -5.11 13.51 -20.92
C LEU A 362 -4.54 13.12 -22.28
N THR A 363 -4.35 14.08 -23.17
CA THR A 363 -3.60 13.89 -24.42
C THR A 363 -2.36 14.75 -24.39
N LEU A 364 -1.19 14.12 -24.51
CA LEU A 364 0.11 14.80 -24.60
C LEU A 364 0.69 14.57 -25.98
N ASP A 365 0.87 15.65 -26.73
CA ASP A 365 1.65 15.66 -27.99
C ASP A 365 2.97 16.39 -27.76
N ALA A 366 3.75 15.84 -26.83
CA ALA A 366 5.01 16.38 -26.34
C ALA A 366 5.93 15.23 -25.94
N PRO A 367 7.26 15.43 -26.00
CA PRO A 367 8.22 14.43 -25.54
C PRO A 367 8.12 14.21 -24.02
N VAL A 368 7.77 15.24 -23.25
CA VAL A 368 7.62 15.19 -21.80
C VAL A 368 6.44 16.11 -21.38
N GLY A 369 5.62 15.64 -20.45
CA GLY A 369 4.52 16.42 -19.91
C GLY A 369 3.71 15.64 -18.89
N GLY A 370 2.57 16.19 -18.48
CA GLY A 370 1.70 15.52 -17.53
C GLY A 370 0.80 16.46 -16.74
N ILE A 371 0.51 16.08 -15.50
CA ILE A 371 -0.33 16.83 -14.58
C ILE A 371 0.51 17.42 -13.45
N ALA A 372 0.20 18.66 -13.06
CA ALA A 372 0.83 19.32 -11.93
C ALA A 372 -0.23 19.70 -10.89
N PHE A 373 0.09 19.65 -9.62
CA PHE A 373 -0.87 19.90 -8.55
C PHE A 373 -0.19 20.45 -7.29
N ARG A 374 -1.02 21.03 -6.42
CA ARG A 374 -0.54 21.74 -5.21
C ARG A 374 0.54 22.75 -5.54
N LEU A 375 0.37 23.42 -6.68
CA LEU A 375 1.30 24.41 -7.17
C LEU A 375 1.18 25.72 -6.37
N ASP A 376 2.34 26.29 -6.06
CA ASP A 376 2.45 27.65 -5.60
C ASP A 376 2.42 28.61 -6.79
N GLY A 377 1.55 29.59 -6.71
CA GLY A 377 1.38 30.56 -7.81
C GLY A 377 2.52 31.55 -7.98
N GLU A 378 3.40 31.69 -6.99
CA GLU A 378 4.54 32.62 -7.04
C GLU A 378 5.84 31.93 -7.44
N SER A 379 6.16 30.80 -6.78
CA SER A 379 7.40 30.07 -7.04
C SER A 379 7.28 29.07 -8.20
N GLY A 380 6.05 28.68 -8.58
CA GLY A 380 5.82 27.57 -9.52
C GLY A 380 6.18 26.20 -8.96
N GLY A 381 6.57 26.12 -7.69
CA GLY A 381 6.88 24.87 -7.01
C GLY A 381 5.60 24.09 -6.68
N GLY A 382 5.69 22.79 -6.56
CA GLY A 382 4.57 21.89 -6.27
C GLY A 382 4.89 20.45 -6.61
N TYR A 383 3.87 19.67 -6.95
CA TYR A 383 4.04 18.28 -7.37
C TYR A 383 3.71 18.13 -8.85
N VAL A 384 4.42 17.23 -9.49
CA VAL A 384 4.29 16.95 -10.92
C VAL A 384 4.27 15.44 -11.12
N ILE A 385 3.30 14.96 -11.89
CA ILE A 385 3.34 13.64 -12.49
C ILE A 385 3.85 13.84 -13.91
N GLU A 386 4.95 13.17 -14.20
CA GLU A 386 5.68 13.24 -15.45
C GLU A 386 5.53 11.96 -16.25
N LEU A 387 5.21 12.10 -17.52
CA LEU A 387 5.19 11.07 -18.56
C LEU A 387 6.24 11.43 -19.61
N ARG A 388 7.00 10.43 -20.07
CA ARG A 388 8.03 10.58 -21.12
C ARG A 388 7.72 9.71 -22.32
N ALA A 389 7.80 10.28 -23.50
CA ALA A 389 7.58 9.56 -24.76
C ALA A 389 8.52 8.34 -24.88
N GLY A 390 7.94 7.18 -25.19
CA GLY A 390 8.66 5.92 -25.33
C GLY A 390 9.00 5.23 -24.01
N SER A 391 8.67 5.80 -22.86
CA SER A 391 8.83 5.20 -21.53
C SER A 391 7.51 4.66 -21.00
N ASP A 392 7.57 3.57 -20.26
CA ASP A 392 6.47 3.06 -19.43
C ASP A 392 6.49 3.63 -18.00
N GLU A 393 7.48 4.46 -17.66
CA GLU A 393 7.61 5.03 -16.32
C GLU A 393 6.71 6.26 -16.14
N VAL A 394 6.07 6.32 -14.98
CA VAL A 394 5.34 7.47 -14.45
C VAL A 394 6.10 7.97 -13.23
N ILE A 395 6.51 9.24 -13.21
CA ILE A 395 7.35 9.76 -12.15
C ILE A 395 6.58 10.86 -11.40
N LEU A 396 6.39 10.65 -10.10
CA LEU A 396 5.95 11.72 -9.21
C LEU A 396 7.17 12.47 -8.69
N GLN A 397 7.26 13.74 -9.01
CA GLN A 397 8.30 14.65 -8.55
C GLN A 397 7.71 15.78 -7.71
N ARG A 398 8.52 16.30 -6.82
CA ARG A 398 8.26 17.57 -6.14
C ARG A 398 9.23 18.61 -6.67
N TRP A 399 8.70 19.64 -7.32
CA TRP A 399 9.46 20.83 -7.69
C TRP A 399 9.51 21.77 -6.50
N LEU A 400 10.69 22.00 -5.97
CA LEU A 400 10.84 22.79 -4.77
C LEU A 400 11.92 23.85 -4.92
N LEU A 401 11.62 25.02 -4.37
CA LEU A 401 12.58 26.06 -4.11
C LEU A 401 12.96 25.97 -2.62
N THR A 402 14.22 25.79 -2.35
CA THR A 402 14.76 25.70 -0.99
C THR A 402 16.01 26.57 -0.86
N THR A 403 16.51 26.72 0.34
CA THR A 403 17.78 27.43 0.62
C THR A 403 18.81 26.43 1.10
N GLU A 404 20.03 26.55 0.58
CA GLU A 404 21.13 25.75 1.07
C GLU A 404 21.53 26.24 2.48
N ALA A 405 21.57 25.31 3.43
CA ALA A 405 21.79 25.63 4.85
C ALA A 405 23.13 26.34 5.13
N ARG A 406 24.16 26.13 4.30
CA ARG A 406 25.50 26.72 4.49
C ARG A 406 25.67 28.09 3.86
N SER A 407 25.06 28.30 2.69
CA SER A 407 25.30 29.53 1.89
C SER A 407 24.13 30.50 1.90
N GLY A 408 22.94 30.07 2.34
CA GLY A 408 21.70 30.83 2.22
C GLY A 408 21.25 31.07 0.78
N ARG A 409 21.90 30.46 -0.20
CA ARG A 409 21.51 30.59 -1.61
C ARG A 409 20.25 29.80 -1.90
N TYR A 410 19.43 30.32 -2.80
CA TYR A 410 18.29 29.61 -3.31
C TYR A 410 18.73 28.41 -4.17
N TRP A 411 18.08 27.29 -3.95
CA TRP A 411 18.30 26.07 -4.68
C TRP A 411 16.96 25.57 -5.23
N PHE A 412 16.93 25.29 -6.52
CA PHE A 412 15.77 24.70 -7.17
C PHE A 412 16.08 23.22 -7.46
N ALA A 413 15.19 22.33 -7.05
CA ALA A 413 15.39 20.89 -7.20
C ALA A 413 14.11 20.19 -7.65
N TYR A 414 14.30 19.13 -8.42
CA TYR A 414 13.31 18.11 -8.70
C TYR A 414 13.58 16.91 -7.79
N ASP A 415 12.69 16.69 -6.83
CA ASP A 415 12.80 15.64 -5.83
C ASP A 415 11.85 14.50 -6.21
N GLU A 416 12.39 13.39 -6.68
CA GLU A 416 11.59 12.20 -7.04
C GLU A 416 11.02 11.57 -5.76
N LEU A 417 9.70 11.45 -5.69
CA LEU A 417 8.99 10.87 -4.55
C LEU A 417 8.57 9.43 -4.79
N GLN A 418 8.11 9.12 -5.99
CA GLN A 418 7.69 7.77 -6.35
C GLN A 418 7.76 7.57 -7.87
N ARG A 419 7.99 6.33 -8.27
CA ARG A 419 7.98 5.89 -9.67
C ARG A 419 7.01 4.74 -9.82
N GLY A 420 6.09 4.87 -10.75
CA GLY A 420 5.15 3.87 -11.19
C GLY A 420 5.41 3.40 -12.63
N ARG A 421 4.59 2.50 -13.12
CA ARG A 421 4.67 2.00 -14.50
C ARG A 421 3.30 1.94 -15.15
N LEU A 422 3.26 2.25 -16.43
CA LEU A 422 2.14 1.99 -17.33
C LEU A 422 2.21 0.55 -17.86
N CYS A 423 1.09 0.01 -18.27
CA CYS A 423 1.03 -1.29 -18.94
C CYS A 423 1.76 -1.31 -20.30
N ALA A 424 1.90 -0.16 -20.92
CA ALA A 424 2.61 0.03 -22.17
C ALA A 424 3.34 1.39 -22.18
N PRO A 425 4.45 1.52 -22.96
CA PRO A 425 5.14 2.79 -23.08
C PRO A 425 4.23 3.90 -23.59
N PHE A 426 4.31 5.07 -22.94
CA PHE A 426 3.58 6.26 -23.33
C PHE A 426 3.94 6.69 -24.76
N ARG A 427 2.90 7.00 -25.55
CA ARG A 427 3.01 7.46 -26.93
C ARG A 427 2.36 8.84 -27.08
N PRO A 428 3.09 9.85 -27.59
CA PRO A 428 2.51 11.17 -27.88
C PRO A 428 1.27 11.07 -28.77
N GLY A 429 0.27 11.92 -28.47
CA GLY A 429 -0.98 11.98 -29.19
C GLY A 429 -2.00 10.88 -28.82
N VAL A 430 -1.62 9.87 -28.05
CA VAL A 430 -2.56 8.84 -27.57
C VAL A 430 -3.26 9.32 -26.29
N PRO A 431 -4.60 9.38 -26.24
CA PRO A 431 -5.32 9.76 -25.04
C PRO A 431 -5.14 8.73 -23.91
N LEU A 432 -5.05 9.22 -22.67
CA LEU A 432 -4.96 8.42 -21.43
C LEU A 432 -6.10 8.85 -20.49
N GLU A 433 -6.81 7.90 -19.92
CA GLU A 433 -7.74 8.19 -18.83
C GLU A 433 -6.97 8.51 -17.56
N LEU A 434 -7.14 9.70 -17.01
CA LEU A 434 -6.46 10.18 -15.81
C LEU A 434 -7.42 10.32 -14.65
N HIS A 435 -7.08 9.76 -13.50
CA HIS A 435 -7.72 10.03 -12.23
C HIS A 435 -6.67 10.44 -11.20
N LEU A 436 -6.69 11.69 -10.76
CA LEU A 436 -5.86 12.21 -9.67
C LEU A 436 -6.73 12.40 -8.43
N LEU A 437 -6.35 11.77 -7.32
CA LEU A 437 -7.01 11.88 -6.03
C LEU A 437 -6.04 12.46 -4.98
N LEU A 438 -6.45 13.55 -4.35
CA LEU A 438 -5.70 14.24 -3.31
C LEU A 438 -6.55 14.33 -2.04
N ASN A 439 -6.04 13.81 -0.90
CA ASN A 439 -6.74 13.91 0.38
C ASN A 439 -5.75 14.05 1.54
N GLY A 440 -5.64 15.24 2.11
CA GLY A 440 -4.59 15.56 3.08
C GLY A 440 -3.20 15.31 2.49
N PRO A 441 -2.32 14.54 3.13
CA PRO A 441 -1.02 14.18 2.56
C PRO A 441 -1.09 13.09 1.47
N TYR A 442 -2.22 12.41 1.30
CA TYR A 442 -2.37 11.33 0.32
C TYR A 442 -2.42 11.87 -1.11
N ILE A 443 -1.69 11.19 -1.98
CA ILE A 443 -1.59 11.43 -3.41
C ILE A 443 -1.78 10.10 -4.10
N GLU A 444 -2.80 9.99 -4.95
CA GLU A 444 -3.02 8.82 -5.80
C GLU A 444 -3.25 9.27 -7.24
N CYS A 445 -2.62 8.58 -8.18
CA CYS A 445 -2.88 8.77 -9.61
C CYS A 445 -3.11 7.43 -10.27
N ALA A 446 -4.26 7.30 -10.91
CA ALA A 446 -4.55 6.19 -11.79
C ALA A 446 -4.51 6.67 -13.25
N ILE A 447 -3.98 5.81 -14.12
CA ILE A 447 -3.94 6.00 -15.57
C ILE A 447 -4.56 4.76 -16.20
N ASP A 448 -5.52 4.96 -17.09
CA ASP A 448 -6.32 3.89 -17.75
C ASP A 448 -6.92 2.90 -16.72
N GLY A 449 -7.39 3.43 -15.60
CA GLY A 449 -8.02 2.68 -14.52
C GLY A 449 -7.05 2.03 -13.53
N GLU A 450 -5.75 2.03 -13.77
CA GLU A 450 -4.74 1.42 -12.90
C GLU A 450 -4.00 2.46 -12.06
N VAL A 451 -3.92 2.22 -10.75
CA VAL A 451 -3.19 3.09 -9.82
C VAL A 451 -1.69 2.90 -10.02
N VAL A 452 -1.04 3.88 -10.61
CA VAL A 452 0.40 3.90 -10.91
C VAL A 452 1.21 4.66 -9.86
N ILE A 453 0.59 5.61 -9.17
CA ILE A 453 1.18 6.36 -8.05
C ILE A 453 0.21 6.31 -6.88
N ALA A 454 0.72 5.95 -5.70
CA ALA A 454 -0.01 6.09 -4.44
C ALA A 454 1.00 6.29 -3.30
N THR A 455 1.03 7.49 -2.72
CA THR A 455 2.03 7.87 -1.71
C THR A 455 1.51 8.94 -0.76
N LEU A 456 2.34 9.27 0.21
CA LEU A 456 2.09 10.30 1.20
C LEU A 456 3.14 11.40 1.11
N SER A 457 2.68 12.66 1.07
CA SER A 457 3.57 13.81 1.22
C SER A 457 2.84 14.97 1.91
N ALA A 458 3.34 15.34 3.09
CA ALA A 458 2.80 16.43 3.90
C ALA A 458 3.50 17.78 3.66
N ALA A 459 4.49 17.83 2.78
CA ALA A 459 5.24 19.04 2.52
C ALA A 459 4.38 20.18 1.96
N ARG A 460 3.35 19.84 1.18
CA ARG A 460 2.32 20.76 0.71
C ARG A 460 1.01 19.98 0.52
N THR A 461 -0.08 20.49 1.11
CA THR A 461 -1.40 19.82 1.09
C THR A 461 -2.47 20.59 0.32
N GLU A 462 -2.13 21.76 -0.22
CA GLU A 462 -3.01 22.59 -1.04
C GLU A 462 -2.24 23.33 -2.12
N GLY A 463 -2.89 23.83 -3.13
CA GLY A 463 -2.34 24.60 -4.23
C GLY A 463 -3.15 24.46 -5.49
N ARG A 464 -2.67 25.01 -6.59
CA ARG A 464 -3.32 24.96 -7.89
C ARG A 464 -3.12 23.61 -8.55
N VAL A 465 -4.00 23.27 -9.47
CA VAL A 465 -3.92 22.05 -10.29
C VAL A 465 -3.82 22.45 -11.75
N GLY A 466 -3.00 21.76 -12.52
CA GLY A 466 -2.77 22.13 -13.90
C GLY A 466 -2.22 21.01 -14.77
N VAL A 467 -2.08 21.31 -16.05
CA VAL A 467 -1.45 20.47 -17.07
C VAL A 467 -0.21 21.17 -17.59
N TRP A 468 0.82 20.42 -17.89
CA TRP A 468 2.08 20.96 -18.38
C TRP A 468 2.63 20.13 -19.54
N ALA A 469 3.42 20.77 -20.38
CA ALA A 469 4.14 20.15 -21.47
C ALA A 469 5.47 20.83 -21.71
N ASP A 470 6.48 20.07 -22.14
CA ASP A 470 7.76 20.52 -22.61
C ASP A 470 7.88 20.27 -24.11
N ALA A 471 8.12 21.33 -24.88
CA ALA A 471 8.29 21.32 -26.34
C ALA A 471 7.15 20.63 -27.11
N GLY A 472 5.88 20.97 -26.80
CA GLY A 472 4.74 20.36 -27.49
C GLY A 472 3.39 20.81 -26.97
N ALA A 473 2.39 19.94 -27.02
CA ALA A 473 1.02 20.25 -26.60
C ALA A 473 0.56 19.31 -25.47
N ALA A 474 -0.31 19.85 -24.62
CA ALA A 474 -1.07 19.08 -23.64
C ALA A 474 -2.54 19.48 -23.67
N ARG A 475 -3.42 18.50 -23.54
CA ARG A 475 -4.87 18.73 -23.50
C ARG A 475 -5.49 17.87 -22.40
N LEU A 476 -6.42 18.47 -21.64
CA LEU A 476 -7.34 17.78 -20.77
C LEU A 476 -8.75 17.97 -21.31
N THR A 477 -9.44 16.89 -21.62
CA THR A 477 -10.86 16.87 -22.01
C THR A 477 -11.66 16.05 -20.99
N ASP A 478 -12.98 16.14 -21.04
CA ASP A 478 -13.89 15.46 -20.11
C ASP A 478 -13.56 15.76 -18.63
N LEU A 479 -13.07 16.97 -18.38
CA LEU A 479 -12.50 17.37 -17.10
C LEU A 479 -13.58 17.56 -16.04
N THR A 480 -13.42 16.83 -14.95
CA THR A 480 -14.19 16.98 -13.71
C THR A 480 -13.26 17.19 -12.54
N ILE A 481 -13.52 18.18 -11.70
CA ILE A 481 -12.80 18.40 -10.44
C ILE A 481 -13.84 18.47 -9.33
N ALA A 482 -13.89 17.45 -8.48
CA ALA A 482 -14.76 17.38 -7.32
C ALA A 482 -13.94 17.60 -6.04
N PRO A 483 -14.23 18.65 -5.24
CA PRO A 483 -13.63 18.78 -3.92
C PRO A 483 -14.03 17.59 -3.03
N LEU A 484 -13.08 17.10 -2.20
CA LEU A 484 -13.31 15.97 -1.30
C LEU A 484 -13.53 16.43 0.15
N ARG A 485 -14.34 15.67 0.87
CA ARG A 485 -14.33 15.67 2.34
C ARG A 485 -13.22 14.74 2.83
N ARG A 486 -12.71 14.99 4.02
CA ARG A 486 -11.78 14.06 4.68
C ARG A 486 -12.59 13.02 5.46
N PRO A 487 -12.22 11.74 5.40
CA PRO A 487 -12.78 10.73 6.31
C PRO A 487 -12.51 11.12 7.76
N GLU A 488 -13.54 11.01 8.61
CA GLU A 488 -13.43 11.25 10.04
C GLU A 488 -13.16 9.93 10.77
N HIS A 489 -12.15 9.89 11.62
CA HIS A 489 -11.84 8.75 12.48
C HIS A 489 -12.30 9.03 13.91
N ARG A 490 -12.98 8.06 14.54
CA ARG A 490 -13.58 8.16 15.88
C ARG A 490 -13.06 7.11 16.84
#